data_f4544c8ba03820854859036af273a0d4
#
_entry.id   f4544c8ba03820854859036af273a0d4
#
_cell.length_a   1.000
_cell.length_b   1.000
_cell.length_c   1.000
_cell.angle_alpha   90.00
_cell.angle_beta   90.00
_cell.angle_gamma   90.00
#
_symmetry.space_group_name_H-M   'P 1'
#
loop_
_entity.id
_entity.type
_entity.pdbx_description
1 polymer ?
#
loop_
_entity_poly.entity_id
_entity_poly.type
_entity_poly.pdbx_seq_one_letter_code
_entity_poly.pdbx_strand_id
1 'polypeptide(L)'
;ADELGVSKGSVSVWVRDVEFVPKPRNRGHVAHRPHPFHVRKLAEIEQCRVEAEAEYSDLSVDQLDAFALGLYAGEGAKTPGAVSMANTNPLLLRLFIDWLRRNFDIDEDRLRARLYLHEGLDIEEATAYWSAAISIPERQFHLPYRAAADASRRQCRRRLKTGQFRR
;
A
#
# COMPACT_ATOMS: atom_id res chain seq x y z
N ALA A 1 -46.81 -3.41 -4.33
CA ALA A 1 -46.70 -4.66 -5.10
C ALA A 1 -47.62 -5.72 -4.50
N ASP A 2 -47.51 -5.92 -3.20
CA ASP A 2 -48.29 -6.96 -2.50
C ASP A 2 -49.81 -6.67 -2.52
N GLU A 3 -50.23 -5.42 -2.34
CA GLU A 3 -51.64 -4.98 -2.42
C GLU A 3 -52.25 -5.11 -3.83
N LEU A 4 -51.41 -5.02 -4.87
CA LEU A 4 -51.84 -5.08 -6.26
C LEU A 4 -51.65 -6.47 -6.89
N GLY A 5 -51.13 -7.44 -6.15
CA GLY A 5 -50.88 -8.80 -6.64
C GLY A 5 -49.91 -8.89 -7.82
N VAL A 6 -49.02 -7.88 -7.98
CA VAL A 6 -48.05 -7.80 -9.08
C VAL A 6 -46.60 -7.86 -8.58
N SER A 7 -45.69 -8.26 -9.45
CA SER A 7 -44.27 -8.35 -9.09
C SER A 7 -43.65 -6.96 -8.81
N LYS A 8 -42.68 -6.90 -7.92
CA LYS A 8 -41.91 -5.67 -7.66
C LYS A 8 -41.26 -5.14 -8.94
N GLY A 9 -40.84 -6.03 -9.86
CA GLY A 9 -40.27 -5.66 -11.14
C GLY A 9 -41.28 -4.91 -12.02
N SER A 10 -42.52 -5.36 -12.07
CA SER A 10 -43.59 -4.69 -12.81
C SER A 10 -43.89 -3.29 -12.29
N VAL A 11 -43.96 -3.14 -10.96
CA VAL A 11 -44.11 -1.82 -10.31
C VAL A 11 -42.95 -0.90 -10.63
N SER A 12 -41.70 -1.41 -10.57
CA SER A 12 -40.51 -0.64 -10.90
C SER A 12 -40.50 -0.10 -12.34
N VAL A 13 -41.04 -0.88 -13.29
CA VAL A 13 -41.16 -0.43 -14.68
C VAL A 13 -42.21 0.68 -14.80
N TRP A 14 -43.36 0.51 -14.12
CA TRP A 14 -44.48 1.48 -14.19
C TRP A 14 -44.16 2.82 -13.55
N VAL A 15 -43.28 2.85 -12.53
CA VAL A 15 -42.92 4.10 -11.84
C VAL A 15 -41.58 4.68 -12.31
N ARG A 16 -41.02 4.16 -13.41
CA ARG A 16 -39.71 4.60 -13.91
C ARG A 16 -39.68 6.10 -14.23
N ASP A 17 -40.78 6.64 -14.73
CA ASP A 17 -40.91 8.03 -15.17
C ASP A 17 -41.51 8.95 -14.10
N VAL A 18 -41.76 8.41 -12.89
CA VAL A 18 -42.29 9.18 -11.77
C VAL A 18 -41.08 9.79 -11.00
N GLU A 19 -41.04 11.11 -10.97
CA GLU A 19 -40.08 11.82 -10.15
C GLU A 19 -40.32 11.48 -8.66
N PHE A 20 -39.39 10.75 -8.07
CA PHE A 20 -39.45 10.29 -6.70
C PHE A 20 -38.31 10.86 -5.90
N VAL A 21 -38.64 11.66 -4.88
CA VAL A 21 -37.65 12.10 -3.88
C VAL A 21 -37.65 11.09 -2.73
N PRO A 22 -36.63 10.23 -2.61
CA PRO A 22 -36.59 9.24 -1.55
C PRO A 22 -36.49 9.94 -0.19
N LYS A 23 -37.37 9.56 0.74
CA LYS A 23 -37.27 10.02 2.14
C LYS A 23 -35.90 9.69 2.66
N PRO A 24 -35.19 10.64 3.29
CA PRO A 24 -33.89 10.34 3.90
C PRO A 24 -34.09 9.19 4.87
N ARG A 25 -33.38 8.09 4.62
CA ARG A 25 -33.33 7.00 5.60
C ARG A 25 -32.69 7.54 6.84
N ASN A 26 -33.47 7.70 7.88
CA ASN A 26 -32.96 8.02 9.21
C ASN A 26 -32.16 6.79 9.70
N ARG A 27 -30.92 6.66 9.20
CA ARG A 27 -29.94 5.74 9.76
C ARG A 27 -29.58 6.37 11.09
N GLY A 28 -30.35 6.03 12.13
CA GLY A 28 -29.94 6.37 13.49
C GLY A 28 -28.45 6.06 13.61
N HIS A 29 -27.68 6.98 14.18
CA HIS A 29 -26.29 6.76 14.51
C HIS A 29 -26.21 5.59 15.52
N VAL A 30 -26.36 4.37 15.01
CA VAL A 30 -25.94 3.20 15.76
C VAL A 30 -24.42 3.34 15.81
N ALA A 31 -23.91 3.68 16.99
CA ALA A 31 -22.49 3.64 17.24
C ALA A 31 -21.98 2.29 16.72
N HIS A 32 -21.21 2.33 15.64
CA HIS A 32 -20.71 1.12 14.99
C HIS A 32 -19.73 0.47 15.99
N ARG A 33 -20.24 -0.35 16.89
CA ARG A 33 -19.37 -1.27 17.64
C ARG A 33 -18.76 -2.22 16.61
N PRO A 34 -17.44 -2.30 16.54
CA PRO A 34 -16.80 -3.24 15.61
C PRO A 34 -17.34 -4.64 15.90
N HIS A 35 -17.70 -5.35 14.85
CA HIS A 35 -18.21 -6.72 15.02
C HIS A 35 -17.14 -7.57 15.73
N PRO A 36 -17.49 -8.40 16.74
CA PRO A 36 -16.53 -9.18 17.53
C PRO A 36 -15.56 -9.98 16.67
N PHE A 37 -16.04 -10.53 15.56
CA PHE A 37 -15.21 -11.25 14.58
C PHE A 37 -14.12 -10.34 13.96
N HIS A 38 -14.42 -9.07 13.69
CA HIS A 38 -13.45 -8.12 13.18
C HIS A 38 -12.36 -7.79 14.21
N VAL A 39 -12.76 -7.61 15.46
CA VAL A 39 -11.83 -7.36 16.58
C VAL A 39 -10.88 -8.55 16.74
N ARG A 40 -11.42 -9.77 16.76
CA ARG A 40 -10.62 -11.00 16.86
C ARG A 40 -9.63 -11.13 15.69
N LYS A 41 -10.10 -10.90 14.46
CA LYS A 41 -9.23 -10.94 13.28
C LYS A 41 -8.09 -9.93 13.36
N LEU A 42 -8.34 -8.72 13.84
CA LEU A 42 -7.29 -7.71 14.02
C LEU A 42 -6.27 -8.13 15.08
N ALA A 43 -6.71 -8.75 16.16
CA ALA A 43 -5.82 -9.27 17.21
C ALA A 43 -4.95 -10.42 16.67
N GLU A 44 -5.52 -11.35 15.89
CA GLU A 44 -4.79 -12.43 15.24
C GLU A 44 -3.73 -11.89 14.26
N ILE A 45 -4.07 -10.88 13.45
CA ILE A 45 -3.12 -10.23 12.54
C ILE A 45 -1.97 -9.58 13.30
N GLU A 46 -2.26 -8.90 14.41
CA GLU A 46 -1.23 -8.26 15.22
C GLU A 46 -0.32 -9.29 15.89
N GLN A 47 -0.87 -10.39 16.39
CA GLN A 47 -0.09 -11.49 16.94
C GLN A 47 0.85 -12.08 15.89
N CYS A 48 0.36 -12.42 14.69
CA CYS A 48 1.20 -12.92 13.59
C CYS A 48 2.30 -11.91 13.21
N ARG A 49 2.02 -10.60 13.27
CA ARG A 49 3.02 -9.57 13.00
C ARG A 49 4.15 -9.58 14.03
N VAL A 50 3.81 -9.67 15.31
CA VAL A 50 4.80 -9.72 16.39
C VAL A 50 5.66 -10.98 16.30
N GLU A 51 5.04 -12.14 16.04
CA GLU A 51 5.75 -13.40 15.85
C GLU A 51 6.71 -13.33 14.66
N ALA A 52 6.25 -12.81 13.52
CA ALA A 52 7.09 -12.65 12.32
C ALA A 52 8.24 -11.66 12.53
N GLU A 53 8.05 -10.59 13.30
CA GLU A 53 9.13 -9.66 13.65
C GLU A 53 10.20 -10.32 14.53
N ALA A 54 9.79 -11.16 15.48
CA ALA A 54 10.72 -11.93 16.31
C ALA A 54 11.53 -12.93 15.46
N GLU A 55 10.87 -13.71 14.61
CA GLU A 55 11.53 -14.65 13.70
C GLU A 55 12.51 -13.93 12.76
N TYR A 56 12.12 -12.78 12.22
CA TYR A 56 12.98 -11.98 11.34
C TYR A 56 14.24 -11.47 12.07
N SER A 57 14.11 -11.13 13.34
CA SER A 57 15.23 -10.63 14.17
C SER A 57 16.27 -11.72 14.47
N ASP A 58 15.87 -12.98 14.43
CA ASP A 58 16.72 -14.14 14.71
C ASP A 58 17.42 -14.68 13.43
N LEU A 59 17.14 -14.13 12.25
CA LEU A 59 17.76 -14.59 11.03
C LEU A 59 19.26 -14.27 11.00
N SER A 60 20.06 -15.26 10.61
CA SER A 60 21.47 -15.09 10.34
C SER A 60 21.73 -14.23 9.09
N VAL A 61 22.93 -13.70 8.94
CA VAL A 61 23.32 -12.89 7.78
C VAL A 61 23.12 -13.68 6.48
N ASP A 62 23.51 -14.96 6.44
CA ASP A 62 23.36 -15.81 5.26
C ASP A 62 21.88 -16.03 4.88
N GLN A 63 21.01 -16.17 5.89
CA GLN A 63 19.57 -16.28 5.68
C GLN A 63 18.97 -14.96 5.15
N LEU A 64 19.41 -13.83 5.69
CA LEU A 64 19.00 -12.51 5.20
C LEU A 64 19.49 -12.26 3.76
N ASP A 65 20.68 -12.71 3.41
CA ASP A 65 21.22 -12.59 2.05
C ASP A 65 20.47 -13.50 1.07
N ALA A 66 20.17 -14.74 1.45
CA ALA A 66 19.34 -15.64 0.65
C ALA A 66 17.93 -15.07 0.46
N PHE A 67 17.34 -14.49 1.51
CA PHE A 67 16.04 -13.83 1.43
C PHE A 67 16.08 -12.60 0.50
N ALA A 68 17.09 -11.74 0.60
CA ALA A 68 17.25 -10.58 -0.26
C ALA A 68 17.45 -10.96 -1.73
N LEU A 69 18.20 -12.03 -2.00
CA LEU A 69 18.35 -12.57 -3.35
C LEU A 69 17.01 -13.09 -3.91
N GLY A 70 16.25 -13.85 -3.10
CA GLY A 70 14.91 -14.31 -3.46
C GLY A 70 13.94 -13.16 -3.69
N LEU A 71 13.97 -12.13 -2.84
CA LEU A 71 13.19 -10.92 -2.99
C LEU A 71 13.52 -10.20 -4.31
N TYR A 72 14.81 -10.05 -4.64
CA TYR A 72 15.22 -9.47 -5.92
C TYR A 72 14.83 -10.34 -7.11
N ALA A 73 14.89 -11.66 -6.98
CA ALA A 73 14.44 -12.57 -8.01
C ALA A 73 12.94 -12.44 -8.30
N GLY A 74 12.11 -12.17 -7.28
CA GLY A 74 10.66 -11.97 -7.43
C GLY A 74 10.30 -10.55 -7.87
N GLU A 75 10.76 -9.55 -7.12
CA GLU A 75 10.30 -8.15 -7.22
C GLU A 75 11.27 -7.23 -8.00
N GLY A 76 12.51 -7.68 -8.23
CA GLY A 76 13.53 -6.89 -8.91
C GLY A 76 13.25 -6.72 -10.39
N ALA A 77 13.64 -5.57 -10.93
CA ALA A 77 13.57 -5.34 -12.37
C ALA A 77 14.58 -6.22 -13.13
N LYS A 78 14.15 -6.75 -14.26
CA LYS A 78 14.97 -7.64 -15.11
C LYS A 78 15.60 -6.88 -16.29
N THR A 79 15.75 -5.57 -16.17
CA THR A 79 16.35 -4.72 -17.20
C THR A 79 17.88 -4.88 -17.19
N PRO A 80 18.53 -5.27 -18.29
CA PRO A 80 19.98 -5.38 -18.34
C PRO A 80 20.68 -4.05 -17.98
N GLY A 81 21.78 -4.14 -17.22
CA GLY A 81 22.57 -2.98 -16.81
C GLY A 81 21.96 -2.13 -15.70
N ALA A 82 20.82 -2.54 -15.15
CA ALA A 82 20.18 -1.86 -14.04
C ALA A 82 19.74 -2.82 -12.93
N VAL A 83 20.12 -2.52 -11.69
CA VAL A 83 19.59 -3.16 -10.49
C VAL A 83 18.55 -2.22 -9.90
N SER A 84 17.29 -2.61 -9.87
CA SER A 84 16.25 -1.80 -9.26
C SER A 84 15.15 -2.67 -8.68
N MET A 85 14.51 -2.17 -7.63
CA MET A 85 13.39 -2.82 -6.96
C MET A 85 12.34 -1.77 -6.61
N ALA A 86 11.06 -2.16 -6.72
CA ALA A 86 9.94 -1.32 -6.32
C ALA A 86 9.12 -2.06 -5.28
N ASN A 87 8.92 -1.44 -4.12
CA ASN A 87 8.09 -1.99 -3.06
C ASN A 87 7.48 -0.88 -2.22
N THR A 88 6.37 -1.17 -1.54
CA THR A 88 5.72 -0.24 -0.62
C THR A 88 6.09 -0.50 0.84
N ASN A 89 6.76 -1.61 1.11
CA ASN A 89 7.24 -1.95 2.44
C ASN A 89 8.66 -1.43 2.64
N PRO A 90 8.89 -0.47 3.55
CA PRO A 90 10.20 0.10 3.78
C PRO A 90 11.22 -0.92 4.31
N LEU A 91 10.78 -1.93 5.07
CA LEU A 91 11.67 -2.97 5.60
C LEU A 91 12.27 -3.83 4.49
N LEU A 92 11.46 -4.19 3.48
CA LEU A 92 11.95 -4.97 2.34
C LEU A 92 12.93 -4.17 1.49
N LEU A 93 12.67 -2.87 1.28
CA LEU A 93 13.58 -1.98 0.57
C LEU A 93 14.89 -1.79 1.36
N ARG A 94 14.79 -1.62 2.67
CA ARG A 94 15.98 -1.49 3.54
C ARG A 94 16.83 -2.75 3.49
N LEU A 95 16.23 -3.93 3.66
CA LEU A 95 16.91 -5.22 3.55
C LEU A 95 17.64 -5.36 2.21
N PHE A 96 16.97 -5.01 1.11
CA PHE A 96 17.59 -5.08 -0.21
C PHE A 96 18.79 -4.16 -0.36
N ILE A 97 18.73 -2.93 0.15
CA ILE A 97 19.84 -1.98 0.11
C ILE A 97 20.99 -2.45 0.99
N ASP A 98 20.70 -2.93 2.20
CA ASP A 98 21.71 -3.43 3.11
C ASP A 98 22.39 -4.69 2.55
N TRP A 99 21.64 -5.54 1.84
CA TRP A 99 22.21 -6.67 1.09
C TRP A 99 23.12 -6.21 -0.04
N LEU A 100 22.74 -5.21 -0.82
CA LEU A 100 23.58 -4.63 -1.86
C LEU A 100 24.89 -4.09 -1.28
N ARG A 101 24.80 -3.35 -0.18
CA ARG A 101 25.96 -2.76 0.51
C ARG A 101 26.94 -3.81 1.06
N ARG A 102 26.40 -4.93 1.56
CA ARG A 102 27.24 -6.01 2.11
C ARG A 102 27.94 -6.82 1.04
N ASN A 103 27.25 -7.09 -0.06
CA ASN A 103 27.71 -8.09 -1.03
C ASN A 103 28.37 -7.50 -2.28
N PHE A 104 28.24 -6.18 -2.49
CA PHE A 104 28.78 -5.52 -3.68
C PHE A 104 29.49 -4.22 -3.29
N ASP A 105 30.58 -3.92 -4.01
CA ASP A 105 31.22 -2.62 -3.93
C ASP A 105 30.38 -1.59 -4.70
N ILE A 106 29.41 -1.00 -4.00
CA ILE A 106 28.51 -0.04 -4.59
C ILE A 106 28.98 1.39 -4.31
N ASP A 107 28.92 2.22 -5.33
CA ASP A 107 29.09 3.66 -5.18
C ASP A 107 27.80 4.25 -4.59
N GLU A 108 27.87 4.66 -3.32
CA GLU A 108 26.70 5.23 -2.60
C GLU A 108 26.11 6.45 -3.31
N ASP A 109 26.95 7.25 -3.97
CA ASP A 109 26.47 8.43 -4.72
C ASP A 109 25.72 8.06 -6.01
N ARG A 110 25.72 6.79 -6.40
CA ARG A 110 24.93 6.28 -7.53
C ARG A 110 23.56 5.73 -7.11
N LEU A 111 23.32 5.48 -5.83
CA LEU A 111 22.01 5.07 -5.36
C LEU A 111 20.97 6.17 -5.63
N ARG A 112 19.83 5.78 -6.18
CA ARG A 112 18.72 6.70 -6.46
C ARG A 112 17.42 6.11 -6.01
N ALA A 113 16.57 6.96 -5.44
CA ALA A 113 15.21 6.63 -5.08
C ALA A 113 14.22 7.48 -5.90
N ARG A 114 13.02 6.96 -6.14
CA ARG A 114 11.91 7.72 -6.69
C ARG A 114 10.63 7.33 -6.02
N LEU A 115 9.88 8.34 -5.58
CA LEU A 115 8.57 8.14 -4.97
C LEU A 115 7.46 8.13 -6.02
N TYR A 116 6.48 7.26 -5.83
CA TYR A 116 5.20 7.28 -6.52
C TYR A 116 4.14 7.72 -5.51
N LEU A 117 3.65 8.93 -5.66
CA LEU A 117 2.74 9.55 -4.72
C LEU A 117 1.38 9.79 -5.37
N HIS A 118 0.32 9.60 -4.60
CA HIS A 118 -1.00 10.07 -5.00
C HIS A 118 -1.11 11.59 -4.81
N GLU A 119 -2.00 12.22 -5.59
CA GLU A 119 -2.32 13.63 -5.41
C GLU A 119 -2.76 13.92 -3.97
N GLY A 120 -2.31 15.06 -3.43
CA GLY A 120 -2.64 15.51 -2.08
C GLY A 120 -1.71 14.99 -0.97
N LEU A 121 -0.66 14.22 -1.31
CA LEU A 121 0.40 13.90 -0.36
C LEU A 121 1.51 14.94 -0.42
N ASP A 122 2.05 15.30 0.74
CA ASP A 122 3.21 16.17 0.87
C ASP A 122 4.48 15.47 0.39
N ILE A 123 5.21 16.11 -0.52
CA ILE A 123 6.42 15.55 -1.12
C ILE A 123 7.57 15.57 -0.12
N GLU A 124 7.72 16.66 0.61
CA GLU A 124 8.85 16.86 1.54
C GLU A 124 8.73 15.87 2.71
N GLU A 125 7.54 15.80 3.32
CA GLU A 125 7.25 14.82 4.38
C GLU A 125 7.48 13.39 3.91
N ALA A 126 6.99 13.03 2.73
CA ALA A 126 7.17 11.70 2.17
C ALA A 126 8.64 11.39 1.86
N THR A 127 9.39 12.37 1.33
CA THR A 127 10.81 12.21 1.02
C THR A 127 11.63 12.03 2.30
N ALA A 128 11.41 12.84 3.33
CA ALA A 128 12.06 12.72 4.62
C ALA A 128 11.79 11.36 5.28
N TYR A 129 10.53 10.93 5.27
CA TYR A 129 10.16 9.60 5.79
C TYR A 129 10.91 8.47 5.09
N TRP A 130 10.89 8.45 3.75
CA TRP A 130 11.53 7.39 2.99
C TRP A 130 13.05 7.45 3.06
N SER A 131 13.64 8.65 3.07
CA SER A 131 15.08 8.85 3.26
C SER A 131 15.55 8.19 4.56
N ALA A 132 14.86 8.46 5.67
CA ALA A 132 15.15 7.84 6.96
C ALA A 132 14.93 6.32 6.95
N ALA A 133 13.81 5.85 6.38
CA ALA A 133 13.43 4.44 6.39
C ALA A 133 14.43 3.54 5.63
N ILE A 134 14.98 4.02 4.52
CA ILE A 134 15.87 3.24 3.63
C ILE A 134 17.32 3.66 3.67
N SER A 135 17.65 4.67 4.49
CA SER A 135 18.99 5.24 4.63
C SER A 135 19.64 5.65 3.31
N ILE A 136 18.89 6.39 2.50
CA ILE A 136 19.39 7.08 1.31
C ILE A 136 19.12 8.57 1.49
N PRO A 137 20.13 9.45 1.34
CA PRO A 137 19.96 10.89 1.51
C PRO A 137 18.92 11.48 0.58
N GLU A 138 18.15 12.48 1.03
CA GLU A 138 17.09 13.13 0.25
C GLU A 138 17.59 13.67 -1.10
N ARG A 139 18.82 14.17 -1.17
CA ARG A 139 19.44 14.65 -2.42
C ARG A 139 19.53 13.57 -3.52
N GLN A 140 19.41 12.30 -3.17
CA GLN A 140 19.47 11.17 -4.08
C GLN A 140 18.07 10.72 -4.54
N PHE A 141 17.03 11.45 -4.14
CA PHE A 141 15.67 11.23 -4.61
C PHE A 141 15.42 11.99 -5.91
N HIS A 142 14.97 11.27 -6.92
CA HIS A 142 14.45 11.88 -8.14
C HIS A 142 13.11 12.55 -7.90
N LEU A 143 12.74 13.45 -8.79
CA LEU A 143 11.40 14.04 -8.81
C LEU A 143 10.34 12.92 -8.72
N PRO A 144 9.40 13.03 -7.77
CA PRO A 144 8.38 12.01 -7.58
C PRO A 144 7.45 11.92 -8.80
N TYR A 145 7.00 10.70 -9.09
CA TYR A 145 5.89 10.51 -10.00
C TYR A 145 4.59 10.70 -9.25
N ARG A 146 3.71 11.58 -9.75
CA ARG A 146 2.37 11.77 -9.21
C ARG A 146 1.37 11.01 -10.07
N ALA A 147 0.69 10.05 -9.46
CA ALA A 147 -0.45 9.41 -10.09
C ALA A 147 -1.65 10.34 -9.97
N ALA A 148 -2.25 10.71 -11.11
CA ALA A 148 -3.53 11.42 -11.11
C ALA A 148 -4.57 10.62 -10.34
N ALA A 149 -5.36 11.29 -9.51
CA ALA A 149 -6.46 10.66 -8.81
C ALA A 149 -7.50 10.21 -9.85
N ASP A 150 -7.58 8.91 -10.10
CA ASP A 150 -8.65 8.35 -10.91
C ASP A 150 -9.98 8.59 -10.17
N ALA A 151 -10.84 9.41 -10.74
CA ALA A 151 -12.12 9.80 -10.16
C ALA A 151 -13.05 8.59 -9.90
N SER A 152 -12.77 7.43 -10.52
CA SER A 152 -13.54 6.19 -10.36
C SER A 152 -13.21 5.42 -9.08
N ARG A 153 -12.06 5.68 -8.45
CA ARG A 153 -11.56 4.92 -7.28
C ARG A 153 -11.68 5.64 -5.94
N ARG A 154 -12.76 6.36 -5.70
CA ARG A 154 -13.02 7.07 -4.42
C ARG A 154 -13.10 6.17 -3.17
N GLN A 155 -12.95 4.86 -3.27
CA GLN A 155 -13.10 3.93 -2.15
C GLN A 155 -11.79 3.45 -1.49
N CYS A 156 -10.61 3.82 -1.99
CA CYS A 156 -9.33 3.38 -1.41
C CYS A 156 -8.55 4.50 -0.69
N ARG A 157 -9.23 5.45 -0.05
CA ARG A 157 -8.62 6.62 0.62
C ARG A 157 -7.95 6.34 1.97
N ARG A 158 -7.77 5.08 2.37
CA ARG A 158 -7.10 4.75 3.63
C ARG A 158 -6.04 3.69 3.43
N ARG A 159 -4.95 4.00 2.87
CA ARG A 159 -3.63 3.33 2.95
C ARG A 159 -2.87 3.60 1.68
N LEU A 160 -1.67 4.03 1.89
CA LEU A 160 -0.45 3.74 1.17
C LEU A 160 0.35 5.00 0.84
N LYS A 161 1.27 5.30 1.71
CA LYS A 161 2.51 5.99 1.35
C LYS A 161 3.28 4.98 0.48
N THR A 162 3.24 5.11 -0.84
CA THR A 162 3.93 4.20 -1.76
C THR A 162 5.24 4.81 -2.21
N GLY A 163 6.33 4.10 -1.98
CA GLY A 163 7.65 4.46 -2.50
C GLY A 163 8.17 3.39 -3.47
N GLN A 164 8.76 3.81 -4.57
CA GLN A 164 9.43 2.94 -5.52
C GLN A 164 10.87 3.39 -5.72
N PHE A 165 11.78 2.41 -5.81
CA PHE A 165 13.19 2.62 -6.12
C PHE A 165 13.45 2.43 -7.60
N ARG A 166 14.20 3.39 -8.21
CA ARG A 166 14.89 3.20 -9.48
C ARG A 166 16.31 3.76 -9.37
N ARG A 167 17.18 3.21 -10.18
CA ARG A 167 18.56 3.68 -10.38
C ARG A 167 18.64 5.09 -10.89
#